data_e619a79b1e4681ccb7e134f0b5f4c155
#
_entry.id   e619a79b1e4681ccb7e134f0b5f4c155
#
_cell.length_a   1.000
_cell.length_b   1.000
_cell.length_c   1.000
_cell.angle_alpha   90.00
_cell.angle_beta   90.00
_cell.angle_gamma   90.00
#
_symmetry.space_group_name_H-M   'P 1'
#
loop_
_entity.id
_entity.type
_entity.pdbx_description
1 polymer ?
#
loop_
_entity_poly.entity_id
_entity_poly.type
_entity_poly.pdbx_seq_one_letter_code
_entity_poly.pdbx_strand_id
1 'polypeptide(L)'
;MKCWRFFVLFLGITVLSAACRHHASPEVDFLRFRKERCLYVALEPNFNDYFLFNGHPMGFGLELLEGFSDALGCDLVILPCRTLEEQWRMLEDGQADIIASNLNITEERLRKAAFTHPLYYTGQVLVQLDSLYSDDSSLFVRSLDALAGKTVTVRRHSVFEDFLTQYNDSVLPEKKIKIAGSSHTEEELLHSVSKGKIPYTVVARNKAFRFKMGHPQIDLSFSVGEPQAVAWALHPQADSLLTLANRWIDSMQKNKAIGYLYHKYYEIPYHKTVRSAKSGFRKLDSVNRYRKQVQWNKLVAEGFLSREDSLVFFNEKTDGGRNDRHVHGKTEISPFDRLIKKYSRQVDWDWRLLASLIYQESQFRSHLVSSRGAIGLMQLMPSTAKQYGVTVHSGTEEQIAAGVKYIKSLYRALPDEIPEQERVHFVLGSYNIGLGHILDARRLAEKYGADPNVWYGNVETYLRLKSKPEYFRDSVSRNGYANGRQATDFVRKIETRSRHYRNLTE
;
A
#
# COMPACT_ATOMS: atom_id res chain seq x y z
N MET A 1 -49.67 -55.42 -33.13
CA MET A 1 -48.78 -55.39 -34.30
C MET A 1 -47.88 -54.20 -34.20
N LYS A 2 -46.57 -54.53 -34.20
CA LYS A 2 -45.40 -53.65 -34.35
C LYS A 2 -45.17 -52.49 -33.37
N CYS A 3 -44.46 -52.83 -32.27
CA CYS A 3 -43.60 -51.92 -31.49
C CYS A 3 -42.47 -51.40 -32.37
N TRP A 4 -42.27 -50.10 -32.37
CA TRP A 4 -41.00 -49.51 -32.80
C TRP A 4 -40.35 -48.83 -31.63
N ARG A 5 -39.26 -49.45 -31.17
CA ARG A 5 -38.33 -48.95 -30.14
C ARG A 5 -37.45 -47.89 -30.80
N PHE A 6 -37.57 -46.65 -30.30
CA PHE A 6 -36.57 -45.64 -30.55
C PHE A 6 -35.45 -45.77 -29.53
N PHE A 7 -34.29 -46.20 -30.02
CA PHE A 7 -33.03 -46.15 -29.33
C PHE A 7 -32.55 -44.69 -29.37
N VAL A 8 -32.62 -43.95 -28.25
CA VAL A 8 -31.94 -42.67 -28.10
C VAL A 8 -30.54 -42.93 -27.65
N LEU A 9 -29.61 -42.76 -28.56
CA LEU A 9 -28.17 -42.74 -28.27
C LEU A 9 -27.87 -41.49 -27.48
N PHE A 10 -27.60 -41.62 -26.18
CA PHE A 10 -27.02 -40.54 -25.37
C PHE A 10 -25.53 -40.43 -25.76
N LEU A 11 -25.25 -39.53 -26.71
CA LEU A 11 -23.87 -39.06 -26.94
C LEU A 11 -23.50 -38.15 -25.77
N GLY A 12 -22.74 -38.65 -24.84
CA GLY A 12 -22.13 -37.87 -23.79
C GLY A 12 -21.14 -36.87 -24.37
N ILE A 13 -21.58 -35.65 -24.55
CA ILE A 13 -20.66 -34.52 -24.78
C ILE A 13 -19.99 -34.22 -23.45
N THR A 14 -18.84 -34.84 -23.22
CA THR A 14 -17.87 -34.36 -22.24
C THR A 14 -17.38 -33.02 -22.77
N VAL A 15 -17.99 -31.96 -22.27
CA VAL A 15 -17.42 -30.60 -22.39
C VAL A 15 -16.15 -30.62 -21.57
N LEU A 16 -15.03 -30.92 -22.20
CA LEU A 16 -13.74 -30.49 -21.72
C LEU A 16 -13.80 -28.97 -21.67
N SER A 17 -14.01 -28.46 -20.46
CA SER A 17 -13.66 -27.08 -20.14
C SER A 17 -12.14 -26.94 -20.21
N ALA A 18 -11.60 -26.90 -21.42
CA ALA A 18 -10.33 -26.28 -21.66
C ALA A 18 -10.51 -24.83 -21.18
N ALA A 19 -10.04 -24.55 -19.96
CA ALA A 19 -9.80 -23.21 -19.55
C ALA A 19 -8.84 -22.62 -20.61
N CYS A 20 -9.40 -21.91 -21.57
CA CYS A 20 -8.63 -21.07 -22.46
C CYS A 20 -7.93 -20.07 -21.55
N ARG A 21 -6.65 -20.34 -21.25
CA ARG A 21 -5.72 -19.33 -20.78
C ARG A 21 -5.67 -18.29 -21.91
N HIS A 22 -6.45 -17.24 -21.77
CA HIS A 22 -6.27 -16.07 -22.61
C HIS A 22 -4.90 -15.50 -22.26
N HIS A 23 -3.88 -15.89 -23.03
CA HIS A 23 -2.73 -15.01 -23.21
C HIS A 23 -3.27 -13.78 -23.94
N ALA A 24 -3.57 -12.75 -23.17
CA ALA A 24 -3.94 -11.48 -23.73
C ALA A 24 -2.77 -10.98 -24.60
N SER A 25 -3.03 -10.61 -25.84
CA SER A 25 -2.03 -9.93 -26.68
C SER A 25 -1.72 -8.55 -26.08
N PRO A 26 -0.56 -7.94 -26.35
CA PRO A 26 -0.17 -6.63 -25.81
C PRO A 26 -1.16 -5.52 -26.13
N GLU A 27 -1.84 -5.60 -27.27
CA GLU A 27 -2.95 -4.71 -27.60
C GLU A 27 -4.14 -4.90 -26.66
N VAL A 28 -4.38 -6.13 -26.20
CA VAL A 28 -5.44 -6.47 -25.25
C VAL A 28 -5.13 -5.92 -23.87
N ASP A 29 -3.87 -5.95 -23.40
CA ASP A 29 -3.46 -5.39 -22.10
C ASP A 29 -3.60 -3.87 -22.06
N PHE A 30 -3.21 -3.18 -23.13
CA PHE A 30 -3.42 -1.73 -23.22
C PHE A 30 -4.91 -1.36 -23.38
N LEU A 31 -5.69 -2.20 -24.06
CA LEU A 31 -7.16 -2.06 -24.15
C LEU A 31 -7.84 -2.33 -22.82
N ARG A 32 -7.37 -3.32 -22.03
CA ARG A 32 -7.85 -3.58 -20.68
C ARG A 32 -7.58 -2.39 -19.76
N PHE A 33 -6.36 -1.87 -19.74
CA PHE A 33 -5.98 -0.66 -19.02
C PHE A 33 -6.86 0.54 -19.37
N ARG A 34 -7.10 0.79 -20.68
CA ARG A 34 -8.00 1.86 -21.14
C ARG A 34 -9.46 1.65 -20.73
N LYS A 35 -9.93 0.40 -20.73
CA LYS A 35 -11.32 0.05 -20.42
C LYS A 35 -11.58 0.07 -18.91
N GLU A 36 -10.69 -0.51 -18.12
CA GLU A 36 -10.87 -0.65 -16.68
C GLU A 36 -10.31 0.56 -15.92
N ARG A 37 -9.40 1.33 -16.50
CA ARG A 37 -8.66 2.44 -15.87
C ARG A 37 -7.98 2.05 -14.56
N CYS A 38 -7.48 0.82 -14.49
CA CYS A 38 -6.79 0.26 -13.34
C CYS A 38 -5.38 -0.17 -13.72
N LEU A 39 -4.42 0.08 -12.85
CA LEU A 39 -3.04 -0.42 -12.93
C LEU A 39 -2.87 -1.50 -11.86
N TYR A 40 -2.65 -2.74 -12.28
CA TYR A 40 -2.45 -3.88 -11.39
C TYR A 40 -0.97 -4.11 -11.14
N VAL A 41 -0.55 -4.07 -9.88
CA VAL A 41 0.87 -4.13 -9.53
C VAL A 41 1.14 -5.21 -8.48
N ALA A 42 2.00 -6.16 -8.82
CA ALA A 42 2.54 -7.12 -7.87
C ALA A 42 3.59 -6.43 -6.99
N LEU A 43 3.35 -6.36 -5.69
CA LEU A 43 4.21 -5.68 -4.73
C LEU A 43 4.34 -6.49 -3.44
N GLU A 44 5.57 -6.69 -2.98
CA GLU A 44 5.85 -7.39 -1.73
C GLU A 44 5.65 -6.45 -0.53
N PRO A 45 4.77 -6.80 0.44
CA PRO A 45 4.70 -6.11 1.72
C PRO A 45 6.03 -6.25 2.47
N ASN A 46 6.68 -5.14 2.78
CA ASN A 46 7.91 -5.07 3.56
C ASN A 46 8.09 -3.68 4.18
N PHE A 47 8.97 -3.56 5.15
CA PHE A 47 9.15 -2.35 5.96
C PHE A 47 9.71 -1.11 5.24
N ASN A 48 10.01 -1.19 3.94
CA ASN A 48 10.49 -0.06 3.15
C ASN A 48 9.55 0.34 2.01
N ASP A 49 8.94 -0.66 1.35
CA ASP A 49 8.26 -0.46 0.09
C ASP A 49 6.75 -0.42 0.19
N TYR A 50 6.17 -1.22 1.13
CA TYR A 50 4.73 -1.28 1.34
C TYR A 50 4.39 -1.80 2.74
N PHE A 51 4.00 -0.90 3.65
CA PHE A 51 3.74 -1.21 5.06
C PHE A 51 2.74 -0.23 5.68
N LEU A 52 2.32 -0.52 6.92
CA LEU A 52 1.52 0.39 7.74
C LEU A 52 2.39 1.11 8.77
N PHE A 53 2.23 2.43 8.85
CA PHE A 53 2.80 3.24 9.90
C PHE A 53 1.71 4.08 10.58
N ASN A 54 1.42 3.80 11.86
CA ASN A 54 0.32 4.43 12.60
C ASN A 54 -1.02 4.40 11.84
N GLY A 55 -1.32 3.28 11.19
CA GLY A 55 -2.53 3.09 10.39
C GLY A 55 -2.51 3.77 9.01
N HIS A 56 -1.41 4.41 8.63
CA HIS A 56 -1.24 4.98 7.29
C HIS A 56 -0.47 4.00 6.39
N PRO A 57 -1.04 3.57 5.25
CA PRO A 57 -0.29 2.84 4.24
C PRO A 57 0.79 3.74 3.65
N MET A 58 2.03 3.26 3.62
CA MET A 58 3.16 4.01 3.06
C MET A 58 4.28 3.09 2.63
N GLY A 59 5.29 3.64 1.97
CA GLY A 59 6.46 2.93 1.49
C GLY A 59 7.01 3.52 0.21
N PHE A 60 8.28 3.29 -0.07
CA PHE A 60 8.95 3.77 -1.28
C PHE A 60 8.23 3.28 -2.54
N GLY A 61 7.95 1.97 -2.61
CA GLY A 61 7.24 1.38 -3.74
C GLY A 61 5.82 1.92 -3.87
N LEU A 62 5.07 1.99 -2.77
CA LEU A 62 3.70 2.49 -2.79
C LEU A 62 3.63 3.94 -3.29
N GLU A 63 4.42 4.86 -2.73
CA GLU A 63 4.35 6.28 -3.13
C GLU A 63 4.78 6.52 -4.59
N LEU A 64 5.75 5.74 -5.11
CA LEU A 64 6.09 5.78 -6.52
C LEU A 64 4.94 5.32 -7.40
N LEU A 65 4.28 4.23 -7.03
CA LEU A 65 3.16 3.67 -7.80
C LEU A 65 1.92 4.57 -7.75
N GLU A 66 1.61 5.18 -6.62
CA GLU A 66 0.55 6.17 -6.49
C GLU A 66 0.81 7.37 -7.41
N GLY A 67 2.05 7.92 -7.39
CA GLY A 67 2.43 9.01 -8.28
C GLY A 67 2.38 8.63 -9.77
N PHE A 68 2.73 7.40 -10.12
CA PHE A 68 2.65 6.91 -11.50
C PHE A 68 1.20 6.68 -11.93
N SER A 69 0.36 6.05 -11.11
CA SER A 69 -1.05 5.85 -11.41
C SER A 69 -1.82 7.17 -11.53
N ASP A 70 -1.51 8.15 -10.68
CA ASP A 70 -2.06 9.50 -10.78
C ASP A 70 -1.67 10.18 -12.11
N ALA A 71 -0.42 10.05 -12.53
CA ALA A 71 0.06 10.58 -13.80
C ALA A 71 -0.62 9.92 -15.02
N LEU A 72 -0.99 8.65 -14.90
CA LEU A 72 -1.75 7.91 -15.92
C LEU A 72 -3.27 8.20 -15.85
N GLY A 73 -3.76 8.78 -14.76
CA GLY A 73 -5.18 9.01 -14.52
C GLY A 73 -5.98 7.70 -14.32
N CYS A 74 -5.38 6.72 -13.66
CA CYS A 74 -5.96 5.41 -13.39
C CYS A 74 -5.93 5.06 -11.89
N ASP A 75 -6.76 4.10 -11.49
CA ASP A 75 -6.78 3.58 -10.14
C ASP A 75 -5.64 2.55 -9.94
N LEU A 76 -4.94 2.62 -8.82
CA LEU A 76 -3.90 1.66 -8.44
C LEU A 76 -4.50 0.48 -7.69
N VAL A 77 -4.20 -0.73 -8.15
CA VAL A 77 -4.57 -1.99 -7.49
C VAL A 77 -3.30 -2.75 -7.13
N ILE A 78 -2.98 -2.79 -5.84
CA ILE A 78 -1.85 -3.58 -5.34
C ILE A 78 -2.28 -5.03 -5.17
N LEU A 79 -1.53 -5.94 -5.76
CA LEU A 79 -1.59 -7.39 -5.58
C LEU A 79 -0.44 -7.80 -4.65
N PRO A 80 -0.73 -8.07 -3.37
CA PRO A 80 0.32 -8.41 -2.41
C PRO A 80 0.85 -9.82 -2.71
N CYS A 81 2.17 -9.95 -2.82
CA CYS A 81 2.86 -11.20 -3.10
C CYS A 81 3.98 -11.42 -2.10
N ARG A 82 4.19 -12.66 -1.65
CA ARG A 82 5.23 -12.99 -0.67
C ARG A 82 6.47 -13.62 -1.28
N THR A 83 6.35 -14.22 -2.45
CA THR A 83 7.47 -14.88 -3.15
C THR A 83 7.75 -14.26 -4.50
N LEU A 84 8.98 -14.40 -4.97
CA LEU A 84 9.36 -13.93 -6.31
C LEU A 84 8.66 -14.74 -7.40
N GLU A 85 8.48 -16.04 -7.18
CA GLU A 85 7.78 -16.94 -8.13
C GLU A 85 6.32 -16.52 -8.32
N GLU A 86 5.64 -16.13 -7.24
CA GLU A 86 4.27 -15.64 -7.30
C GLU A 86 4.19 -14.35 -8.14
N GLN A 87 5.13 -13.44 -7.95
CA GLN A 87 5.18 -12.18 -8.72
C GLN A 87 5.42 -12.44 -10.20
N TRP A 88 6.37 -13.32 -10.56
CA TRP A 88 6.64 -13.68 -11.94
C TRP A 88 5.43 -14.34 -12.59
N ARG A 89 4.79 -15.29 -11.90
CA ARG A 89 3.56 -15.93 -12.39
C ARG A 89 2.44 -14.93 -12.65
N MET A 90 2.22 -13.96 -11.73
CA MET A 90 1.20 -12.94 -11.92
C MET A 90 1.47 -12.05 -13.14
N LEU A 91 2.73 -11.74 -13.42
CA LEU A 91 3.13 -11.00 -14.61
C LEU A 91 2.92 -11.82 -15.89
N GLU A 92 3.37 -13.07 -15.89
CA GLU A 92 3.26 -14.01 -17.01
C GLU A 92 1.79 -14.33 -17.35
N ASP A 93 0.93 -14.50 -16.33
CA ASP A 93 -0.49 -14.77 -16.48
C ASP A 93 -1.33 -13.52 -16.80
N GLY A 94 -0.69 -12.32 -16.90
CA GLY A 94 -1.38 -11.06 -17.16
C GLY A 94 -2.29 -10.59 -16.00
N GLN A 95 -2.07 -11.10 -14.78
CA GLN A 95 -2.78 -10.65 -13.59
C GLN A 95 -2.21 -9.33 -13.08
N ALA A 96 -0.89 -9.13 -13.18
CA ALA A 96 -0.21 -7.89 -12.88
C ALA A 96 0.36 -7.26 -14.16
N ASP A 97 0.29 -5.94 -14.24
CA ASP A 97 0.92 -5.14 -15.31
C ASP A 97 2.38 -4.86 -14.99
N ILE A 98 2.70 -4.75 -13.70
CA ILE A 98 4.04 -4.38 -13.19
C ILE A 98 4.39 -5.25 -11.98
N ILE A 99 5.65 -5.70 -11.92
CA ILE A 99 6.28 -6.12 -10.66
C ILE A 99 7.09 -4.95 -10.13
N ALA A 100 6.74 -4.45 -8.94
CA ALA A 100 7.37 -3.28 -8.34
C ALA A 100 8.17 -3.57 -7.05
N SER A 101 8.57 -4.82 -6.84
CA SER A 101 9.28 -5.29 -5.64
C SER A 101 10.79 -5.04 -5.67
N ASN A 102 11.24 -3.94 -6.27
CA ASN A 102 12.66 -3.56 -6.33
C ASN A 102 13.56 -4.65 -6.90
N LEU A 103 13.23 -5.11 -8.10
CA LEU A 103 13.99 -6.16 -8.78
C LEU A 103 15.31 -5.64 -9.34
N ASN A 104 16.39 -6.34 -9.05
CA ASN A 104 17.65 -6.13 -9.74
C ASN A 104 17.55 -6.56 -11.21
N ILE A 105 18.11 -5.77 -12.11
CA ILE A 105 18.22 -6.11 -13.52
C ILE A 105 19.32 -7.13 -13.68
N THR A 106 19.00 -8.32 -14.22
CA THR A 106 19.97 -9.37 -14.57
C THR A 106 19.69 -9.87 -15.97
N GLU A 107 20.72 -10.48 -16.61
CA GLU A 107 20.56 -11.05 -17.95
C GLU A 107 19.47 -12.13 -18.01
N GLU A 108 19.35 -12.96 -16.98
CA GLU A 108 18.29 -13.97 -16.89
C GLU A 108 16.91 -13.32 -16.88
N ARG A 109 16.74 -12.28 -16.06
CA ARG A 109 15.44 -11.59 -15.93
C ARG A 109 15.07 -10.79 -17.16
N LEU A 110 16.06 -10.23 -17.88
CA LEU A 110 15.86 -9.54 -19.17
C LEU A 110 15.31 -10.46 -20.27
N ARG A 111 15.49 -11.80 -20.13
CA ARG A 111 14.90 -12.76 -21.06
C ARG A 111 13.40 -13.02 -20.75
N LYS A 112 12.96 -12.72 -19.54
CA LYS A 112 11.58 -12.99 -19.06
C LYS A 112 10.71 -11.75 -19.05
N ALA A 113 11.28 -10.56 -18.90
CA ALA A 113 10.55 -9.30 -18.73
C ALA A 113 11.26 -8.11 -19.37
N ALA A 114 10.49 -7.08 -19.70
CA ALA A 114 11.00 -5.76 -20.00
C ALA A 114 11.18 -4.97 -18.71
N PHE A 115 12.30 -4.27 -18.57
CA PHE A 115 12.60 -3.47 -17.37
C PHE A 115 12.52 -1.98 -17.69
N THR A 116 12.00 -1.21 -16.74
CA THR A 116 12.04 0.25 -16.80
C THR A 116 13.47 0.77 -16.67
N HIS A 117 13.66 2.07 -16.92
CA HIS A 117 14.87 2.76 -16.49
C HIS A 117 15.08 2.53 -14.99
N PRO A 118 16.34 2.44 -14.51
CA PRO A 118 16.62 2.18 -13.11
C PRO A 118 16.01 3.25 -12.21
N LEU A 119 15.37 2.83 -11.13
CA LEU A 119 14.89 3.72 -10.06
C LEU A 119 16.07 4.21 -9.22
N TYR A 120 16.98 3.29 -8.88
CA TYR A 120 18.21 3.54 -8.13
C TYR A 120 19.19 2.37 -8.30
N TYR A 121 20.39 2.52 -7.71
CA TYR A 121 21.40 1.47 -7.64
C TYR A 121 21.63 1.08 -6.19
N THR A 122 21.80 -0.21 -5.90
CA THR A 122 22.10 -0.71 -4.55
C THR A 122 23.14 -1.83 -4.61
N GLY A 123 24.06 -1.81 -3.65
CA GLY A 123 25.01 -2.89 -3.43
C GLY A 123 24.36 -4.03 -2.63
N GLN A 124 25.08 -5.12 -2.50
CA GLN A 124 24.75 -6.27 -1.67
C GLN A 124 25.71 -6.29 -0.46
N VAL A 125 25.22 -6.71 0.70
CA VAL A 125 26.04 -6.81 1.90
C VAL A 125 25.82 -8.15 2.60
N LEU A 126 26.89 -8.69 3.13
CA LEU A 126 26.82 -9.75 4.11
C LEU A 126 26.32 -9.16 5.43
N VAL A 127 25.32 -9.77 6.00
CA VAL A 127 24.76 -9.43 7.31
C VAL A 127 25.15 -10.50 8.29
N GLN A 128 25.78 -10.11 9.37
CA GLN A 128 26.25 -10.96 10.47
C GLN A 128 26.07 -10.23 11.81
N LEU A 129 26.24 -10.91 12.94
CA LEU A 129 26.35 -10.22 14.21
C LEU A 129 27.67 -9.44 14.27
N ASP A 130 27.63 -8.25 14.81
CA ASP A 130 28.83 -7.48 15.11
C ASP A 130 29.68 -8.24 16.16
N SER A 131 30.99 -8.20 16.01
CA SER A 131 31.93 -8.90 16.89
C SER A 131 31.78 -8.56 18.36
N LEU A 132 31.23 -7.39 18.70
CA LEU A 132 30.92 -6.97 20.07
C LEU A 132 29.70 -7.69 20.66
N TYR A 133 28.87 -8.31 19.84
CA TYR A 133 27.62 -9.00 20.21
C TYR A 133 27.67 -10.51 19.92
N SER A 134 28.81 -11.03 19.47
CA SER A 134 29.02 -12.45 19.19
C SER A 134 29.90 -13.07 20.24
N ASP A 135 29.49 -14.18 20.86
CA ASP A 135 30.29 -14.93 21.83
C ASP A 135 31.47 -15.63 21.14
N ASP A 136 31.44 -15.80 19.81
CA ASP A 136 32.48 -16.42 19.03
C ASP A 136 32.98 -15.49 17.92
N SER A 137 34.16 -14.91 18.15
CA SER A 137 34.84 -14.02 17.22
C SER A 137 35.26 -14.70 15.90
N SER A 138 35.35 -16.04 15.86
CA SER A 138 35.67 -16.80 14.63
C SER A 138 34.54 -16.79 13.62
N LEU A 139 33.35 -16.44 14.05
CA LEU A 139 32.19 -16.26 13.17
C LEU A 139 32.23 -14.94 12.39
N PHE A 140 32.99 -13.95 12.85
CA PHE A 140 33.06 -12.65 12.18
C PHE A 140 33.93 -12.70 10.92
N VAL A 141 33.36 -12.44 9.75
CA VAL A 141 34.03 -12.56 8.43
C VAL A 141 34.05 -11.24 7.68
N ARG A 142 35.11 -11.04 6.86
CA ARG A 142 35.31 -9.82 6.06
C ARG A 142 35.69 -10.11 4.61
N SER A 143 35.60 -11.36 4.17
CA SER A 143 35.89 -11.76 2.80
C SER A 143 35.05 -12.98 2.43
N LEU A 144 34.87 -13.23 1.13
CA LEU A 144 34.20 -14.44 0.66
C LEU A 144 35.00 -15.72 1.01
N ASP A 145 36.33 -15.64 0.95
CA ASP A 145 37.17 -16.78 1.31
C ASP A 145 37.01 -17.21 2.79
N ALA A 146 36.74 -16.24 3.67
CA ALA A 146 36.48 -16.54 5.09
C ALA A 146 35.11 -17.24 5.34
N LEU A 147 34.25 -17.29 4.34
CA LEU A 147 32.99 -18.04 4.34
C LEU A 147 33.17 -19.50 3.89
N ALA A 148 34.34 -19.93 3.50
CA ALA A 148 34.63 -21.31 3.09
C ALA A 148 34.10 -22.31 4.13
N GLY A 149 33.27 -23.27 3.68
CA GLY A 149 32.64 -24.27 4.53
C GLY A 149 31.54 -23.75 5.49
N LYS A 150 31.34 -22.44 5.60
CA LYS A 150 30.27 -21.83 6.42
C LYS A 150 28.94 -21.79 5.65
N THR A 151 27.83 -21.78 6.38
CA THR A 151 26.47 -21.72 5.77
C THR A 151 25.99 -20.27 5.70
N VAL A 152 25.70 -19.82 4.49
CA VAL A 152 25.03 -18.54 4.23
C VAL A 152 23.57 -18.82 3.82
N THR A 153 22.62 -18.28 4.56
CA THR A 153 21.20 -18.42 4.26
C THR A 153 20.73 -17.25 3.42
N VAL A 154 20.17 -17.51 2.25
CA VAL A 154 19.69 -16.47 1.32
C VAL A 154 18.27 -16.77 0.86
N ARG A 155 17.56 -15.76 0.40
CA ARG A 155 16.24 -15.93 -0.22
C ARG A 155 16.38 -16.70 -1.52
N ARG A 156 15.56 -17.75 -1.72
CA ARG A 156 15.52 -18.53 -2.96
C ARG A 156 15.20 -17.65 -4.17
N HIS A 157 15.80 -17.99 -5.30
CA HIS A 157 15.63 -17.32 -6.59
C HIS A 157 15.96 -15.82 -6.54
N SER A 158 16.79 -15.44 -5.56
CA SER A 158 17.33 -14.09 -5.44
C SER A 158 18.66 -13.97 -6.16
N VAL A 159 19.00 -12.77 -6.59
CA VAL A 159 20.32 -12.45 -7.16
C VAL A 159 21.47 -12.76 -6.18
N PHE A 160 21.19 -12.89 -4.90
CA PHE A 160 22.16 -13.25 -3.86
C PHE A 160 22.51 -14.75 -3.91
N GLU A 161 21.49 -15.60 -4.12
CA GLU A 161 21.68 -17.03 -4.33
C GLU A 161 22.46 -17.29 -5.61
N ASP A 162 22.10 -16.60 -6.70
CA ASP A 162 22.78 -16.71 -8.00
C ASP A 162 24.24 -16.27 -7.88
N PHE A 163 24.52 -15.14 -7.22
CA PHE A 163 25.89 -14.65 -7.01
C PHE A 163 26.76 -15.65 -6.24
N LEU A 164 26.25 -16.20 -5.12
CA LEU A 164 26.99 -17.18 -4.33
C LEU A 164 27.20 -18.48 -5.09
N THR A 165 26.25 -18.88 -5.91
CA THR A 165 26.37 -20.05 -6.79
C THR A 165 27.46 -19.85 -7.81
N GLN A 166 27.46 -18.73 -8.52
CA GLN A 166 28.52 -18.37 -9.48
C GLN A 166 29.91 -18.27 -8.82
N TYR A 167 29.97 -17.69 -7.60
CA TYR A 167 31.22 -17.70 -6.83
C TYR A 167 31.69 -19.12 -6.56
N ASN A 168 30.82 -20.02 -6.12
CA ASN A 168 31.16 -21.41 -5.85
C ASN A 168 31.64 -22.17 -7.10
N ASP A 169 31.16 -21.81 -8.29
CA ASP A 169 31.60 -22.40 -9.56
C ASP A 169 33.01 -21.90 -9.98
N SER A 170 33.41 -20.75 -9.45
CA SER A 170 34.71 -20.11 -9.77
C SER A 170 35.84 -20.50 -8.80
N VAL A 171 35.55 -21.18 -7.68
CA VAL A 171 36.51 -21.51 -6.64
C VAL A 171 36.71 -23.02 -6.46
N LEU A 172 37.82 -23.40 -5.83
CA LEU A 172 38.12 -24.81 -5.50
C LEU A 172 37.09 -25.38 -4.49
N PRO A 173 36.87 -26.72 -4.49
CA PRO A 173 35.86 -27.33 -3.64
C PRO A 173 35.97 -27.01 -2.15
N GLU A 174 37.19 -26.91 -1.62
CA GLU A 174 37.48 -26.57 -0.21
C GLU A 174 37.17 -25.13 0.14
N LYS A 175 37.03 -24.24 -0.85
CA LYS A 175 36.66 -22.84 -0.68
C LYS A 175 35.16 -22.54 -0.85
N LYS A 176 34.39 -23.57 -1.17
CA LYS A 176 32.95 -23.40 -1.43
C LYS A 176 32.19 -23.00 -0.17
N ILE A 177 31.23 -22.09 -0.36
CA ILE A 177 30.27 -21.62 0.64
C ILE A 177 29.08 -22.58 0.64
N LYS A 178 28.57 -22.97 1.80
CA LYS A 178 27.31 -23.71 1.89
C LYS A 178 26.15 -22.75 1.75
N ILE A 179 25.38 -22.87 0.66
CA ILE A 179 24.23 -22.02 0.38
C ILE A 179 22.96 -22.70 0.91
N ALA A 180 22.23 -22.04 1.78
CA ALA A 180 20.93 -22.47 2.28
C ALA A 180 19.83 -21.57 1.70
N GLY A 181 19.14 -22.03 0.66
CA GLY A 181 18.01 -21.33 0.07
C GLY A 181 16.79 -21.34 1.00
N SER A 182 16.21 -20.19 1.28
CA SER A 182 15.08 -19.98 2.18
C SER A 182 13.88 -19.35 1.46
N SER A 183 12.68 -19.75 1.86
CA SER A 183 11.42 -19.08 1.45
C SER A 183 11.09 -17.82 2.27
N HIS A 184 11.88 -17.55 3.32
CA HIS A 184 11.72 -16.35 4.12
C HIS A 184 12.04 -15.08 3.33
N THR A 185 11.37 -14.00 3.70
CA THR A 185 11.67 -12.66 3.15
C THR A 185 13.03 -12.16 3.64
N GLU A 186 13.60 -11.17 2.96
CA GLU A 186 14.85 -10.54 3.41
C GLU A 186 14.74 -9.99 4.85
N GLU A 187 13.58 -9.46 5.22
CA GLU A 187 13.30 -8.96 6.57
C GLU A 187 13.36 -10.07 7.62
N GLU A 188 12.74 -11.21 7.35
CA GLU A 188 12.77 -12.37 8.25
C GLU A 188 14.18 -12.95 8.40
N LEU A 189 14.98 -12.93 7.33
CA LEU A 189 16.39 -13.32 7.39
C LEU A 189 17.22 -12.33 8.22
N LEU A 190 17.02 -11.02 8.05
CA LEU A 190 17.64 -9.99 8.87
C LEU A 190 17.31 -10.18 10.37
N HIS A 191 16.04 -10.44 10.68
CA HIS A 191 15.62 -10.75 12.06
C HIS A 191 16.27 -12.05 12.58
N SER A 192 16.44 -13.05 11.73
CA SER A 192 17.07 -14.33 12.13
C SER A 192 18.55 -14.14 12.46
N VAL A 193 19.28 -13.30 11.71
CA VAL A 193 20.65 -12.94 12.05
C VAL A 193 20.70 -12.11 13.32
N SER A 194 19.86 -11.09 13.48
CA SER A 194 19.86 -10.22 14.67
C SER A 194 19.57 -10.97 15.97
N LYS A 195 18.92 -12.13 15.89
CA LYS A 195 18.63 -13.03 17.03
C LYS A 195 19.63 -14.20 17.16
N GLY A 196 20.67 -14.24 16.33
CA GLY A 196 21.67 -15.32 16.32
C GLY A 196 21.15 -16.68 15.86
N LYS A 197 19.96 -16.73 15.21
CA LYS A 197 19.38 -18.00 14.71
C LYS A 197 20.10 -18.53 13.48
N ILE A 198 20.58 -17.64 12.62
CA ILE A 198 21.45 -17.93 11.47
C ILE A 198 22.68 -17.02 11.55
N PRO A 199 23.87 -17.51 11.19
CA PRO A 199 25.08 -16.73 11.29
C PRO A 199 25.22 -15.65 10.22
N TYR A 200 24.78 -15.96 8.97
CA TYR A 200 24.97 -15.09 7.81
C TYR A 200 23.77 -15.09 6.89
N THR A 201 23.48 -13.90 6.35
CA THR A 201 22.63 -13.71 5.17
C THR A 201 23.21 -12.66 4.24
N VAL A 202 22.80 -12.65 2.96
CA VAL A 202 23.13 -11.58 2.01
C VAL A 202 21.82 -10.93 1.58
N VAL A 203 21.78 -9.62 1.66
CA VAL A 203 20.61 -8.81 1.29
C VAL A 203 21.04 -7.47 0.65
N ALA A 204 20.09 -6.75 0.06
CA ALA A 204 20.33 -5.43 -0.47
C ALA A 204 20.80 -4.46 0.64
N ARG A 205 21.86 -3.69 0.36
CA ARG A 205 22.53 -2.79 1.32
C ARG A 205 21.56 -1.76 1.92
N ASN A 206 20.71 -1.18 1.11
CA ASN A 206 19.73 -0.18 1.55
C ASN A 206 18.73 -0.75 2.57
N LYS A 207 18.23 -1.96 2.36
CA LYS A 207 17.34 -2.66 3.29
C LYS A 207 18.07 -3.02 4.59
N ALA A 208 19.28 -3.59 4.47
CA ALA A 208 20.11 -3.92 5.62
C ALA A 208 20.46 -2.66 6.46
N PHE A 209 20.85 -1.57 5.80
CA PHE A 209 21.16 -0.30 6.45
C PHE A 209 19.94 0.25 7.24
N ARG A 210 18.79 0.19 6.63
CA ARG A 210 17.54 0.61 7.26
C ARG A 210 17.21 -0.25 8.49
N PHE A 211 17.37 -1.57 8.38
CA PHE A 211 17.14 -2.52 9.48
C PHE A 211 18.14 -2.29 10.63
N LYS A 212 19.42 -2.04 10.32
CA LYS A 212 20.49 -1.77 11.32
C LYS A 212 20.15 -0.58 12.21
N MET A 213 19.42 0.41 11.75
CA MET A 213 19.04 1.57 12.56
C MET A 213 18.23 1.20 13.82
N GLY A 214 17.48 0.10 13.77
CA GLY A 214 16.76 -0.46 14.92
C GLY A 214 17.47 -1.64 15.59
N HIS A 215 18.52 -2.18 14.95
CA HIS A 215 19.23 -3.39 15.36
C HIS A 215 20.74 -3.16 15.30
N PRO A 216 21.32 -2.38 16.23
CA PRO A 216 22.74 -2.00 16.19
C PRO A 216 23.71 -3.18 16.29
N GLN A 217 23.22 -4.35 16.75
CA GLN A 217 24.01 -5.58 16.93
C GLN A 217 24.40 -6.25 15.61
N ILE A 218 23.89 -5.82 14.44
CA ILE A 218 24.31 -6.39 13.16
C ILE A 218 25.44 -5.59 12.53
N ASP A 219 26.33 -6.29 11.84
CA ASP A 219 27.39 -5.71 11.00
C ASP A 219 27.05 -5.77 9.53
N LEU A 220 27.41 -4.72 8.80
CA LEU A 220 27.19 -4.53 7.36
C LEU A 220 28.49 -4.07 6.66
N SER A 221 29.63 -4.28 7.29
CA SER A 221 30.90 -3.74 6.79
C SER A 221 31.39 -4.43 5.52
N PHE A 222 30.98 -5.67 5.30
CA PHE A 222 31.42 -6.45 4.15
C PHE A 222 30.41 -6.36 2.99
N SER A 223 30.80 -5.65 1.92
CA SER A 223 30.05 -5.58 0.64
C SER A 223 30.33 -6.78 -0.22
N VAL A 224 29.28 -7.34 -0.83
CA VAL A 224 29.35 -8.53 -1.68
C VAL A 224 28.92 -8.14 -3.10
N GLY A 225 29.83 -8.23 -4.06
CA GLY A 225 29.57 -7.87 -5.46
C GLY A 225 29.43 -6.35 -5.70
N GLU A 226 29.18 -6.02 -6.96
CA GLU A 226 29.03 -4.63 -7.42
C GLU A 226 27.58 -4.14 -7.25
N PRO A 227 27.38 -2.81 -7.14
CA PRO A 227 26.03 -2.24 -7.12
C PRO A 227 25.25 -2.58 -8.39
N GLN A 228 24.01 -2.99 -8.23
CA GLN A 228 23.11 -3.36 -9.31
C GLN A 228 21.98 -2.36 -9.45
N ALA A 229 21.53 -2.16 -10.69
CA ALA A 229 20.36 -1.36 -11.02
C ALA A 229 19.09 -2.05 -10.52
N VAL A 230 18.20 -1.26 -9.91
CA VAL A 230 16.89 -1.69 -9.47
C VAL A 230 15.82 -1.01 -10.28
N ALA A 231 14.86 -1.77 -10.81
CA ALA A 231 13.81 -1.27 -11.70
C ALA A 231 12.50 -2.05 -11.53
N TRP A 232 11.45 -1.54 -12.14
CA TRP A 232 10.19 -2.27 -12.31
C TRP A 232 10.30 -3.24 -13.50
N ALA A 233 9.65 -4.40 -13.38
CA ALA A 233 9.54 -5.35 -14.48
C ALA A 233 8.11 -5.36 -15.03
N LEU A 234 7.99 -5.39 -16.35
CA LEU A 234 6.76 -5.44 -17.10
C LEU A 234 6.76 -6.66 -18.03
N HIS A 235 5.58 -7.05 -18.51
CA HIS A 235 5.51 -8.08 -19.56
C HIS A 235 6.35 -7.66 -20.79
N PRO A 236 7.10 -8.57 -21.44
CA PRO A 236 7.99 -8.23 -22.55
C PRO A 236 7.34 -7.48 -23.70
N GLN A 237 6.03 -7.65 -23.86
CA GLN A 237 5.24 -7.04 -24.93
C GLN A 237 4.51 -5.75 -24.51
N ALA A 238 4.72 -5.26 -23.29
CA ALA A 238 4.03 -4.06 -22.76
C ALA A 238 4.73 -2.74 -23.16
N ASP A 239 5.10 -2.57 -24.42
CA ASP A 239 5.93 -1.46 -24.92
C ASP A 239 5.35 -0.07 -24.61
N SER A 240 4.04 0.07 -24.74
CA SER A 240 3.36 1.35 -24.47
C SER A 240 3.44 1.73 -22.99
N LEU A 241 3.18 0.78 -22.08
CA LEU A 241 3.26 1.02 -20.64
C LEU A 241 4.72 1.26 -20.21
N LEU A 242 5.67 0.50 -20.78
CA LEU A 242 7.11 0.69 -20.55
C LEU A 242 7.55 2.10 -20.95
N THR A 243 7.12 2.57 -22.11
CA THR A 243 7.44 3.92 -22.61
C THR A 243 6.89 5.00 -21.67
N LEU A 244 5.65 4.84 -21.19
CA LEU A 244 5.03 5.77 -20.25
C LEU A 244 5.74 5.75 -18.88
N ALA A 245 6.07 4.56 -18.38
CA ALA A 245 6.81 4.40 -17.12
C ALA A 245 8.19 5.04 -17.20
N ASN A 246 8.94 4.82 -18.29
CA ASN A 246 10.27 5.41 -18.47
C ASN A 246 10.22 6.93 -18.54
N ARG A 247 9.28 7.51 -19.30
CA ARG A 247 9.10 8.97 -19.34
C ARG A 247 8.79 9.58 -17.98
N TRP A 248 7.93 8.89 -17.20
CA TRP A 248 7.59 9.33 -15.87
C TRP A 248 8.79 9.21 -14.92
N ILE A 249 9.52 8.08 -14.93
CA ILE A 249 10.73 7.86 -14.12
C ILE A 249 11.79 8.92 -14.42
N ASP A 250 12.06 9.20 -15.70
CA ASP A 250 13.02 10.23 -16.12
C ASP A 250 12.65 11.62 -15.60
N SER A 251 11.34 11.95 -15.62
CA SER A 251 10.82 13.18 -15.03
C SER A 251 11.06 13.23 -13.51
N MET A 252 10.77 12.13 -12.81
CA MET A 252 10.95 12.01 -11.35
C MET A 252 12.43 12.06 -10.95
N GLN A 253 13.32 11.50 -11.75
CA GLN A 253 14.77 11.59 -11.54
C GLN A 253 15.29 13.02 -11.77
N LYS A 254 14.87 13.65 -12.86
CA LYS A 254 15.23 15.05 -13.18
C LYS A 254 14.80 16.01 -12.08
N ASN A 255 13.65 15.80 -11.48
CA ASN A 255 13.12 16.59 -10.36
C ASN A 255 13.67 16.15 -9.00
N LYS A 256 14.54 15.12 -8.94
CA LYS A 256 15.11 14.53 -7.72
C LYS A 256 14.07 13.93 -6.77
N ALA A 257 12.85 13.67 -7.24
CA ALA A 257 11.78 13.13 -6.43
C ALA A 257 12.06 11.68 -5.99
N ILE A 258 12.60 10.83 -6.89
CA ILE A 258 13.02 9.46 -6.52
C ILE A 258 14.13 9.50 -5.45
N GLY A 259 15.13 10.38 -5.60
CA GLY A 259 16.19 10.53 -4.60
C GLY A 259 15.67 11.00 -3.23
N TYR A 260 14.66 11.89 -3.23
CA TYR A 260 13.98 12.30 -1.99
C TYR A 260 13.23 11.14 -1.33
N LEU A 261 12.45 10.37 -2.09
CA LEU A 261 11.73 9.20 -1.58
C LEU A 261 12.71 8.11 -1.08
N TYR A 262 13.80 7.88 -1.83
CA TYR A 262 14.85 6.97 -1.40
C TYR A 262 15.43 7.37 -0.04
N HIS A 263 15.82 8.64 0.12
CA HIS A 263 16.30 9.18 1.38
C HIS A 263 15.27 9.01 2.50
N LYS A 264 13.99 9.33 2.23
CA LYS A 264 12.88 9.18 3.17
C LYS A 264 12.74 7.77 3.72
N TYR A 265 12.83 6.75 2.85
CA TYR A 265 12.49 5.38 3.21
C TYR A 265 13.69 4.50 3.56
N TYR A 266 14.88 4.81 3.05
CA TYR A 266 16.06 3.97 3.26
C TYR A 266 17.13 4.60 4.14
N GLU A 267 17.20 5.94 4.26
CA GLU A 267 18.30 6.61 4.95
C GLU A 267 17.91 7.30 6.26
N ILE A 268 16.63 7.59 6.48
CA ILE A 268 16.16 8.25 7.71
C ILE A 268 15.34 7.29 8.58
N PRO A 269 15.68 7.13 9.88
CA PRO A 269 14.85 6.38 10.83
C PRO A 269 13.52 7.09 11.08
N TYR A 270 12.37 6.40 10.99
CA TYR A 270 11.04 7.00 11.22
C TYR A 270 10.91 7.71 12.57
N HIS A 271 11.43 7.11 13.66
CA HIS A 271 11.37 7.70 15.00
C HIS A 271 12.32 8.88 15.20
N LYS A 272 13.41 9.02 14.42
CA LYS A 272 14.32 10.17 14.49
C LYS A 272 13.82 11.35 13.67
N THR A 273 13.06 11.13 12.62
CA THR A 273 12.45 12.19 11.81
C THR A 273 11.53 13.08 12.67
N VAL A 274 10.84 12.47 13.64
CA VAL A 274 9.96 13.18 14.60
C VAL A 274 10.73 13.89 15.73
N ARG A 275 11.86 13.34 16.23
CA ARG A 275 12.64 13.92 17.34
C ARG A 275 13.74 14.88 16.91
N SER A 276 14.40 14.62 15.79
CA SER A 276 15.53 15.43 15.29
C SER A 276 15.08 16.79 14.74
N ALA A 277 13.83 16.90 14.29
CA ALA A 277 13.24 18.20 13.96
C ALA A 277 13.22 19.18 15.14
N LYS A 278 13.19 18.69 16.39
CA LYS A 278 13.19 19.54 17.60
C LYS A 278 14.57 20.06 18.03
N SER A 279 15.65 19.35 17.83
CA SER A 279 16.95 19.71 18.42
C SER A 279 18.01 20.18 17.41
N GLY A 280 18.03 19.68 16.19
CA GLY A 280 19.04 20.00 15.17
C GLY A 280 18.68 21.18 14.26
N PHE A 281 17.39 21.48 14.09
CA PHE A 281 16.92 22.53 13.18
C PHE A 281 16.97 23.95 13.76
N ARG A 282 17.26 24.15 15.04
CA ARG A 282 17.37 25.47 15.64
C ARG A 282 18.60 26.27 15.23
N LYS A 283 19.60 25.65 14.58
CA LYS A 283 20.88 26.29 14.21
C LYS A 283 21.29 26.21 12.74
N LEU A 284 20.53 25.53 11.88
CA LEU A 284 20.82 25.49 10.44
C LEU A 284 19.72 26.22 9.67
N ASP A 285 19.95 27.51 9.51
CA ASP A 285 19.52 28.41 8.44
C ASP A 285 18.07 28.48 8.00
N SER A 286 17.50 29.62 8.25
CA SER A 286 16.28 30.15 7.59
C SER A 286 16.28 29.96 6.05
N VAL A 287 17.45 30.02 5.41
CA VAL A 287 17.61 29.89 3.96
C VAL A 287 17.45 28.44 3.48
N ASN A 288 18.02 27.46 4.20
CA ASN A 288 17.85 26.04 3.85
C ASN A 288 16.44 25.56 4.17
N ARG A 289 15.82 26.10 5.23
CA ARG A 289 14.41 25.84 5.56
C ARG A 289 13.48 26.38 4.48
N TYR A 290 13.74 27.59 4.01
CA TYR A 290 12.97 28.23 2.95
C TYR A 290 13.11 27.44 1.61
N ARG A 291 14.32 27.05 1.22
CA ARG A 291 14.55 26.24 -0.01
C ARG A 291 13.88 24.86 0.07
N LYS A 292 13.98 24.15 1.22
CA LYS A 292 13.27 22.88 1.42
C LYS A 292 11.76 23.06 1.43
N GLN A 293 11.25 24.11 2.04
CA GLN A 293 9.81 24.41 2.05
C GLN A 293 9.29 24.78 0.66
N VAL A 294 10.05 25.54 -0.12
CA VAL A 294 9.70 25.88 -1.52
C VAL A 294 9.70 24.63 -2.39
N GLN A 295 10.69 23.76 -2.23
CA GLN A 295 10.77 22.51 -2.98
C GLN A 295 9.65 21.54 -2.58
N TRP A 296 9.32 21.45 -1.28
CA TRP A 296 8.18 20.71 -0.75
C TRP A 296 6.86 21.22 -1.31
N ASN A 297 6.61 22.53 -1.22
CA ASN A 297 5.41 23.17 -1.74
C ASN A 297 5.25 22.96 -3.26
N LYS A 298 6.37 22.90 -3.99
CA LYS A 298 6.38 22.62 -5.43
C LYS A 298 5.97 21.15 -5.69
N LEU A 299 6.52 20.18 -4.96
CA LEU A 299 6.17 18.76 -5.07
C LEU A 299 4.72 18.49 -4.69
N VAL A 300 4.19 19.21 -3.68
CA VAL A 300 2.78 19.17 -3.31
C VAL A 300 1.89 19.82 -4.39
N ALA A 301 2.30 20.95 -4.95
CA ALA A 301 1.56 21.65 -6.00
C ALA A 301 1.54 20.86 -7.33
N GLU A 302 2.60 20.11 -7.59
CA GLU A 302 2.73 19.22 -8.77
C GLU A 302 2.08 17.84 -8.55
N GLY A 303 1.45 17.59 -7.37
CA GLY A 303 0.71 16.36 -7.07
C GLY A 303 1.57 15.16 -6.65
N PHE A 304 2.88 15.34 -6.49
CA PHE A 304 3.80 14.27 -6.09
C PHE A 304 3.76 13.94 -4.59
N LEU A 305 3.28 14.87 -3.76
CA LEU A 305 3.10 14.69 -2.32
C LEU A 305 1.76 15.27 -1.89
N SER A 306 1.06 14.61 -0.97
CA SER A 306 -0.17 15.16 -0.41
C SER A 306 0.13 16.18 0.69
N ARG A 307 -0.78 17.16 0.92
CA ARG A 307 -0.68 18.04 2.10
C ARG A 307 -0.74 17.26 3.42
N GLU A 308 -1.33 16.08 3.40
CA GLU A 308 -1.45 15.19 4.55
C GLU A 308 -0.11 14.54 4.91
N ASP A 309 0.76 14.27 3.93
CA ASP A 309 2.13 13.81 4.17
C ASP A 309 2.92 14.86 4.96
N SER A 310 2.68 16.14 4.73
CA SER A 310 3.30 17.21 5.53
C SER A 310 2.82 17.21 6.98
N LEU A 311 1.54 16.88 7.22
CA LEU A 311 0.97 16.82 8.58
C LEU A 311 1.50 15.63 9.38
N VAL A 312 1.74 14.49 8.73
CA VAL A 312 2.38 13.32 9.35
C VAL A 312 3.85 13.61 9.69
N PHE A 313 4.55 14.37 8.83
CA PHE A 313 5.95 14.74 9.04
C PHE A 313 6.19 15.89 10.02
N PHE A 314 5.24 16.83 10.15
CA PHE A 314 5.41 18.06 10.93
C PHE A 314 4.53 18.15 12.19
N ASN A 315 3.54 17.25 12.38
CA ASN A 315 2.67 17.28 13.56
C ASN A 315 3.26 16.49 14.73
N GLU A 316 3.89 17.21 15.63
CA GLU A 316 4.64 16.75 16.80
C GLU A 316 3.79 16.49 18.05
N LYS A 317 2.54 16.13 17.95
CA LYS A 317 1.73 15.77 19.13
C LYS A 317 0.98 14.46 18.90
N THR A 318 1.71 13.38 18.69
CA THR A 318 1.22 12.07 19.08
C THR A 318 1.94 11.70 20.37
N ASP A 319 1.17 11.52 21.44
CA ASP A 319 1.66 10.97 22.70
C ASP A 319 2.58 9.80 22.42
N GLY A 320 3.78 9.86 23.03
CA GLY A 320 4.83 8.85 22.91
C GLY A 320 4.43 7.53 23.57
N GLY A 321 3.43 6.86 23.02
CA GLY A 321 3.06 5.49 23.32
C GLY A 321 3.92 4.55 22.50
N ARG A 322 4.86 3.88 23.17
CA ARG A 322 5.63 2.72 22.71
C ARG A 322 4.83 1.84 21.76
N ASN A 323 5.12 1.91 20.47
CA ASN A 323 4.70 0.87 19.53
C ASN A 323 5.81 0.59 18.52
N ASP A 324 7.01 0.22 19.04
CA ASP A 324 8.01 -0.54 18.27
C ASP A 324 7.66 -2.05 18.31
N ARG A 325 6.36 -2.37 18.18
CA ARG A 325 5.95 -3.76 18.06
C ARG A 325 5.67 -4.12 16.60
N HIS A 326 6.72 -4.19 15.80
CA HIS A 326 6.73 -5.17 14.71
C HIS A 326 6.95 -6.56 15.36
N VAL A 327 5.89 -7.09 15.96
CA VAL A 327 5.88 -8.48 16.40
C VAL A 327 5.57 -9.34 15.18
N HIS A 328 6.45 -10.28 14.86
CA HIS A 328 6.17 -11.38 13.97
C HIS A 328 4.75 -11.89 14.18
N GLY A 329 3.90 -11.81 13.16
CA GLY A 329 2.71 -12.59 13.07
C GLY A 329 1.38 -11.90 12.80
N LYS A 330 1.18 -10.64 13.12
CA LYS A 330 -0.06 -9.89 12.76
C LYS A 330 0.22 -8.39 12.76
N THR A 331 0.12 -7.78 11.59
CA THR A 331 0.17 -6.33 11.47
C THR A 331 -1.07 -5.72 12.11
N GLU A 332 -0.90 -4.95 13.20
CA GLU A 332 -1.98 -4.19 13.82
C GLU A 332 -2.16 -2.86 13.07
N ILE A 333 -3.41 -2.49 12.78
CA ILE A 333 -3.76 -1.20 12.18
C ILE A 333 -3.75 -0.12 13.24
N SER A 334 -4.31 -0.41 14.41
CA SER A 334 -4.49 0.53 15.50
C SER A 334 -4.53 -0.16 16.88
N PRO A 335 -4.33 0.59 17.97
CA PRO A 335 -4.55 0.05 19.34
C PRO A 335 -6.00 -0.35 19.60
N PHE A 336 -6.92 -0.01 18.72
CA PHE A 336 -8.36 -0.25 18.87
C PHE A 336 -8.88 -1.42 18.04
N ASP A 337 -8.03 -2.16 17.34
CA ASP A 337 -8.41 -3.23 16.41
C ASP A 337 -9.40 -4.24 17.04
N ARG A 338 -9.20 -4.61 18.32
CA ARG A 338 -10.10 -5.51 19.04
C ARG A 338 -11.53 -4.94 19.13
N LEU A 339 -11.66 -3.67 19.46
CA LEU A 339 -12.96 -2.98 19.56
C LEU A 339 -13.57 -2.80 18.17
N ILE A 340 -12.77 -2.39 17.19
CA ILE A 340 -13.21 -2.21 15.80
C ILE A 340 -13.76 -3.52 15.24
N LYS A 341 -13.08 -4.65 15.45
CA LYS A 341 -13.55 -6.01 15.08
C LYS A 341 -14.85 -6.40 15.77
N LYS A 342 -15.04 -6.03 17.06
CA LYS A 342 -16.26 -6.28 17.80
C LYS A 342 -17.45 -5.55 17.20
N TYR A 343 -17.29 -4.27 16.90
CA TYR A 343 -18.39 -3.40 16.49
C TYR A 343 -18.67 -3.43 14.98
N SER A 344 -17.70 -3.74 14.12
CA SER A 344 -17.89 -3.86 12.66
C SER A 344 -18.92 -4.95 12.30
N ARG A 345 -18.93 -6.05 13.06
CA ARG A 345 -19.91 -7.15 12.91
C ARG A 345 -21.36 -6.71 13.07
N GLN A 346 -21.62 -5.60 13.80
CA GLN A 346 -22.97 -5.10 14.00
C GLN A 346 -23.57 -4.40 12.79
N VAL A 347 -22.75 -4.07 11.79
CA VAL A 347 -23.13 -3.43 10.53
C VAL A 347 -22.73 -4.27 9.32
N ASP A 348 -22.31 -5.51 9.56
CA ASP A 348 -21.83 -6.46 8.57
C ASP A 348 -20.69 -5.90 7.68
N TRP A 349 -19.83 -5.09 8.27
CA TRP A 349 -18.67 -4.54 7.60
C TRP A 349 -17.41 -5.35 7.89
N ASP A 350 -16.56 -5.48 6.89
CA ASP A 350 -15.15 -5.81 7.15
C ASP A 350 -14.59 -4.80 8.16
N TRP A 351 -13.98 -5.30 9.22
CA TRP A 351 -13.45 -4.44 10.29
C TRP A 351 -12.41 -3.43 9.79
N ARG A 352 -11.73 -3.75 8.68
CA ARG A 352 -10.75 -2.88 8.04
C ARG A 352 -11.40 -1.67 7.38
N LEU A 353 -12.64 -1.82 6.90
CA LEU A 353 -13.43 -0.70 6.38
C LEU A 353 -13.81 0.26 7.52
N LEU A 354 -14.26 -0.27 8.67
CA LEU A 354 -14.56 0.54 9.84
C LEU A 354 -13.29 1.20 10.39
N ALA A 355 -12.16 0.49 10.42
CA ALA A 355 -10.86 1.05 10.78
C ALA A 355 -10.45 2.19 9.85
N SER A 356 -10.69 2.03 8.55
CA SER A 356 -10.39 3.06 7.55
C SER A 356 -11.26 4.31 7.71
N LEU A 357 -12.54 4.14 8.06
CA LEU A 357 -13.43 5.26 8.41
C LEU A 357 -12.90 6.00 9.64
N ILE A 358 -12.59 5.28 10.73
CA ILE A 358 -12.06 5.87 11.97
C ILE A 358 -10.74 6.62 11.70
N TYR A 359 -9.86 6.03 10.89
CA TYR A 359 -8.63 6.72 10.47
C TYR A 359 -8.93 8.01 9.70
N GLN A 360 -9.88 7.97 8.76
CA GLN A 360 -10.25 9.12 7.96
C GLN A 360 -10.83 10.26 8.81
N GLU A 361 -11.54 9.93 9.89
CA GLU A 361 -12.16 10.89 10.80
C GLU A 361 -11.17 11.50 11.80
N SER A 362 -10.35 10.68 12.43
CA SER A 362 -9.53 11.11 13.58
C SER A 362 -8.06 10.70 13.54
N GLN A 363 -7.64 9.86 12.57
CA GLN A 363 -6.34 9.18 12.60
C GLN A 363 -6.11 8.43 13.92
N PHE A 364 -7.17 7.76 14.41
CA PHE A 364 -7.21 7.05 15.69
C PHE A 364 -6.98 7.93 16.94
N ARG A 365 -7.19 9.24 16.86
CA ARG A 365 -7.06 10.15 18.01
C ARG A 365 -8.38 10.27 18.76
N SER A 366 -8.46 9.60 19.91
CA SER A 366 -9.70 9.51 20.70
C SER A 366 -10.14 10.83 21.37
N HIS A 367 -9.23 11.77 21.56
CA HIS A 367 -9.52 13.07 22.18
C HIS A 367 -9.62 14.23 21.18
N LEU A 368 -9.72 13.91 19.89
CA LEU A 368 -9.81 14.93 18.84
C LEU A 368 -11.17 15.64 18.91
N VAL A 369 -11.11 16.97 18.93
CA VAL A 369 -12.27 17.84 18.74
C VAL A 369 -12.00 18.71 17.53
N SER A 370 -12.89 18.65 16.53
CA SER A 370 -12.76 19.47 15.32
C SER A 370 -13.17 20.94 15.57
N SER A 371 -12.81 21.82 14.64
CA SER A 371 -13.25 23.24 14.69
C SER A 371 -14.77 23.42 14.64
N ARG A 372 -15.51 22.41 14.15
CA ARG A 372 -16.97 22.37 14.11
C ARG A 372 -17.59 21.65 15.30
N GLY A 373 -16.77 21.25 16.29
CA GLY A 373 -17.21 20.54 17.50
C GLY A 373 -17.44 19.04 17.33
N ALA A 374 -17.07 18.44 16.21
CA ALA A 374 -17.13 16.97 16.08
C ALA A 374 -16.11 16.32 17.02
N ILE A 375 -16.50 15.21 17.68
CA ILE A 375 -15.74 14.64 18.79
C ILE A 375 -15.32 13.18 18.57
N GLY A 376 -14.13 12.87 19.06
CA GLY A 376 -13.61 11.52 19.28
C GLY A 376 -13.17 10.77 18.04
N LEU A 377 -13.03 9.45 18.17
CA LEU A 377 -12.53 8.55 17.13
C LEU A 377 -13.34 8.62 15.84
N MET A 378 -14.64 8.76 15.95
CA MET A 378 -15.57 8.74 14.82
C MET A 378 -16.13 10.11 14.47
N GLN A 379 -15.59 11.19 15.05
CA GLN A 379 -15.92 12.58 14.76
C GLN A 379 -17.43 12.85 14.62
N LEU A 380 -18.21 12.38 15.61
CA LEU A 380 -19.64 12.64 15.62
C LEU A 380 -19.93 14.10 15.88
N MET A 381 -20.75 14.73 15.03
CA MET A 381 -21.22 16.11 15.23
C MET A 381 -22.00 16.25 16.54
N PRO A 382 -22.00 17.42 17.21
CA PRO A 382 -22.58 17.59 18.53
C PRO A 382 -24.01 17.08 18.69
N SER A 383 -24.87 17.30 17.70
CA SER A 383 -26.26 16.80 17.70
C SER A 383 -26.33 15.28 17.68
N THR A 384 -25.52 14.65 16.81
CA THR A 384 -25.42 13.18 16.68
C THR A 384 -24.78 12.58 17.93
N ALA A 385 -23.71 13.19 18.45
CA ALA A 385 -23.06 12.75 19.68
C ALA A 385 -24.05 12.76 20.86
N LYS A 386 -24.81 13.83 21.03
CA LYS A 386 -25.87 13.93 22.04
C LYS A 386 -26.94 12.84 21.89
N GLN A 387 -27.39 12.59 20.66
CA GLN A 387 -28.41 11.56 20.36
C GLN A 387 -27.92 10.17 20.76
N TYR A 388 -26.64 9.86 20.63
CA TYR A 388 -26.07 8.54 20.96
C TYR A 388 -25.33 8.51 22.31
N GLY A 389 -25.45 9.56 23.12
CA GLY A 389 -24.91 9.62 24.48
C GLY A 389 -23.40 9.74 24.59
N VAL A 390 -22.73 10.34 23.57
CA VAL A 390 -21.27 10.54 23.55
C VAL A 390 -20.93 11.98 23.90
N THR A 391 -19.90 12.13 24.73
CA THR A 391 -19.30 13.42 25.14
C THR A 391 -17.80 13.41 24.90
N VAL A 392 -17.14 14.54 25.11
CA VAL A 392 -15.66 14.65 25.03
C VAL A 392 -14.94 13.78 26.08
N HIS A 393 -15.65 13.32 27.12
CA HIS A 393 -15.13 12.46 28.19
C HIS A 393 -15.45 10.98 27.99
N SER A 394 -16.22 10.62 26.94
CA SER A 394 -16.58 9.25 26.66
C SER A 394 -15.37 8.39 26.30
N GLY A 395 -15.36 7.15 26.78
CA GLY A 395 -14.33 6.16 26.48
C GLY A 395 -14.31 5.77 25.00
N THR A 396 -13.19 5.18 24.56
CA THR A 396 -12.99 4.76 23.14
C THR A 396 -14.04 3.77 22.66
N GLU A 397 -14.45 2.83 23.52
CA GLU A 397 -15.49 1.84 23.20
C GLU A 397 -16.85 2.50 22.99
N GLU A 398 -17.24 3.45 23.84
CA GLU A 398 -18.49 4.20 23.73
C GLU A 398 -18.53 5.03 22.45
N GLN A 399 -17.40 5.66 22.08
CA GLN A 399 -17.28 6.44 20.84
C GLN A 399 -17.48 5.56 19.61
N ILE A 400 -16.83 4.37 19.55
CA ILE A 400 -16.98 3.43 18.43
C ILE A 400 -18.41 2.89 18.38
N ALA A 401 -18.98 2.50 19.53
CA ALA A 401 -20.34 1.99 19.61
C ALA A 401 -21.38 3.00 19.10
N ALA A 402 -21.24 4.28 19.47
CA ALA A 402 -22.12 5.35 19.02
C ALA A 402 -22.00 5.61 17.51
N GLY A 403 -20.78 5.65 16.99
CA GLY A 403 -20.57 5.79 15.55
C GLY A 403 -21.19 4.64 14.74
N VAL A 404 -21.06 3.41 15.21
CA VAL A 404 -21.69 2.23 14.58
C VAL A 404 -23.21 2.29 14.68
N LYS A 405 -23.79 2.76 15.77
CA LYS A 405 -25.25 3.02 15.87
C LYS A 405 -25.69 4.07 14.85
N TYR A 406 -24.91 5.11 14.65
CA TYR A 406 -25.17 6.12 13.61
C TYR A 406 -25.10 5.51 12.20
N ILE A 407 -24.10 4.71 11.90
CA ILE A 407 -24.00 3.97 10.63
C ILE A 407 -25.26 3.12 10.41
N LYS A 408 -25.70 2.36 11.43
CA LYS A 408 -26.96 1.59 11.35
C LYS A 408 -28.17 2.45 11.04
N SER A 409 -28.27 3.64 11.62
CA SER A 409 -29.38 4.54 11.34
C SER A 409 -29.38 5.05 9.90
N LEU A 410 -28.20 5.29 9.34
CA LEU A 410 -28.05 5.65 7.93
C LEU A 410 -28.48 4.51 7.00
N TYR A 411 -28.06 3.26 7.28
CA TYR A 411 -28.51 2.10 6.52
C TYR A 411 -30.03 1.98 6.46
N ARG A 412 -30.71 2.15 7.62
CA ARG A 412 -32.17 2.07 7.71
C ARG A 412 -32.90 3.20 7.01
N ALA A 413 -32.21 4.34 6.84
CA ALA A 413 -32.80 5.53 6.21
C ALA A 413 -32.54 5.59 4.70
N LEU A 414 -31.70 4.71 4.17
CA LEU A 414 -31.51 4.57 2.73
C LEU A 414 -32.70 3.86 2.09
N PRO A 415 -33.10 4.27 0.86
CA PRO A 415 -34.10 3.56 0.06
C PRO A 415 -33.75 2.09 -0.17
N ASP A 416 -34.81 1.23 -0.19
CA ASP A 416 -34.63 -0.22 -0.34
C ASP A 416 -34.20 -0.62 -1.77
N GLU A 417 -34.44 0.23 -2.77
CA GLU A 417 -34.05 0.01 -4.17
C GLU A 417 -32.55 0.05 -4.40
N ILE A 418 -31.76 0.57 -3.45
CA ILE A 418 -30.29 0.57 -3.56
C ILE A 418 -29.78 -0.84 -3.30
N PRO A 419 -29.07 -1.48 -4.28
CA PRO A 419 -28.50 -2.81 -4.14
C PRO A 419 -27.55 -2.89 -2.93
N GLU A 420 -27.53 -4.04 -2.24
CA GLU A 420 -26.76 -4.20 -0.99
C GLU A 420 -25.25 -3.87 -1.18
N GLN A 421 -24.67 -4.29 -2.32
CA GLN A 421 -23.27 -3.99 -2.64
C GLN A 421 -22.98 -2.49 -2.84
N GLU A 422 -23.99 -1.68 -3.14
CA GLU A 422 -23.83 -0.23 -3.33
C GLU A 422 -24.07 0.55 -2.03
N ARG A 423 -24.85 0.01 -1.08
CA ARG A 423 -25.30 0.72 0.12
C ARG A 423 -24.17 1.30 0.97
N VAL A 424 -23.02 0.62 1.00
CA VAL A 424 -21.84 1.09 1.75
C VAL A 424 -21.36 2.46 1.28
N HIS A 425 -21.34 2.73 -0.02
CA HIS A 425 -20.93 4.01 -0.61
C HIS A 425 -21.87 5.13 -0.20
N PHE A 426 -23.18 4.86 -0.28
CA PHE A 426 -24.24 5.80 0.13
C PHE A 426 -24.16 6.11 1.62
N VAL A 427 -23.88 5.11 2.45
CA VAL A 427 -23.70 5.28 3.90
C VAL A 427 -22.47 6.13 4.21
N LEU A 428 -21.32 5.82 3.60
CA LEU A 428 -20.09 6.60 3.79
C LEU A 428 -20.26 8.05 3.32
N GLY A 429 -20.89 8.25 2.17
CA GLY A 429 -21.22 9.59 1.68
C GLY A 429 -22.16 10.33 2.63
N SER A 430 -23.22 9.66 3.12
CA SER A 430 -24.18 10.22 4.07
C SER A 430 -23.55 10.56 5.42
N TYR A 431 -22.60 9.75 5.87
CA TYR A 431 -21.84 9.98 7.09
C TYR A 431 -21.08 11.31 7.04
N ASN A 432 -20.44 11.59 5.91
CA ASN A 432 -19.62 12.79 5.73
C ASN A 432 -20.43 14.07 5.49
N ILE A 433 -21.42 14.04 4.54
CA ILE A 433 -22.10 15.24 4.08
C ILE A 433 -23.57 15.33 4.49
N GLY A 434 -24.10 14.24 5.05
CA GLY A 434 -25.49 14.13 5.47
C GLY A 434 -26.38 13.47 4.41
N LEU A 435 -27.29 12.63 4.87
CA LEU A 435 -28.22 11.84 4.05
C LEU A 435 -29.03 12.69 3.06
N GLY A 436 -29.48 13.87 3.49
CA GLY A 436 -30.29 14.76 2.65
C GLY A 436 -29.60 15.14 1.33
N HIS A 437 -28.30 15.41 1.37
CA HIS A 437 -27.53 15.72 0.17
C HIS A 437 -27.30 14.51 -0.74
N ILE A 438 -27.20 13.31 -0.20
CA ILE A 438 -27.11 12.06 -0.95
C ILE A 438 -28.44 11.76 -1.65
N LEU A 439 -29.57 11.95 -0.96
CA LEU A 439 -30.90 11.80 -1.58
C LEU A 439 -31.17 12.85 -2.66
N ASP A 440 -30.65 14.08 -2.52
CA ASP A 440 -30.68 15.07 -3.60
C ASP A 440 -29.86 14.60 -4.82
N ALA A 441 -28.65 14.09 -4.59
CA ALA A 441 -27.79 13.60 -5.67
C ALA A 441 -28.43 12.42 -6.41
N ARG A 442 -29.15 11.53 -5.70
CA ARG A 442 -29.94 10.46 -6.32
C ARG A 442 -31.05 11.01 -7.23
N ARG A 443 -31.84 11.96 -6.75
CA ARG A 443 -32.91 12.60 -7.57
C ARG A 443 -32.36 13.34 -8.79
N LEU A 444 -31.19 13.98 -8.62
CA LEU A 444 -30.49 14.60 -9.77
C LEU A 444 -30.01 13.54 -10.76
N ALA A 445 -29.40 12.43 -10.30
CA ALA A 445 -28.99 11.34 -11.17
C ALA A 445 -30.16 10.81 -11.99
N GLU A 446 -31.28 10.48 -11.36
CA GLU A 446 -32.49 10.02 -11.99
C GLU A 446 -33.03 11.03 -13.04
N LYS A 447 -33.14 12.32 -12.66
CA LYS A 447 -33.63 13.37 -13.54
C LYS A 447 -32.78 13.53 -14.79
N TYR A 448 -31.47 13.37 -14.70
CA TYR A 448 -30.52 13.54 -15.79
C TYR A 448 -30.12 12.23 -16.48
N GLY A 449 -30.86 11.14 -16.25
CA GLY A 449 -30.73 9.87 -16.99
C GLY A 449 -29.58 8.95 -16.52
N ALA A 450 -29.05 9.17 -15.29
CA ALA A 450 -28.13 8.26 -14.64
C ALA A 450 -28.85 7.36 -13.64
N ASP A 451 -28.25 6.23 -13.27
CA ASP A 451 -28.84 5.30 -12.31
C ASP A 451 -28.77 5.85 -10.87
N PRO A 452 -29.94 6.12 -10.22
CA PRO A 452 -29.98 6.66 -8.86
C PRO A 452 -29.55 5.66 -7.79
N ASN A 453 -29.37 4.38 -8.12
CA ASN A 453 -29.05 3.30 -7.20
C ASN A 453 -27.60 2.81 -7.31
N VAL A 454 -26.83 3.38 -8.24
CA VAL A 454 -25.39 3.09 -8.45
C VAL A 454 -24.57 4.32 -8.08
N TRP A 455 -23.53 4.10 -7.27
CA TRP A 455 -22.69 5.19 -6.78
C TRP A 455 -21.73 5.74 -7.83
N TYR A 456 -20.76 4.91 -8.28
CA TYR A 456 -19.68 5.35 -9.15
C TYR A 456 -20.17 5.70 -10.54
N GLY A 457 -19.71 6.87 -11.04
CA GLY A 457 -20.10 7.39 -12.35
C GLY A 457 -21.54 7.91 -12.44
N ASN A 458 -22.41 7.60 -11.46
CA ASN A 458 -23.82 7.97 -11.39
C ASN A 458 -24.05 8.98 -10.26
N VAL A 459 -24.49 8.56 -9.08
CA VAL A 459 -24.82 9.45 -7.96
C VAL A 459 -23.61 10.27 -7.49
N GLU A 460 -22.42 9.70 -7.49
CA GLU A 460 -21.16 10.42 -7.22
C GLU A 460 -21.01 11.66 -8.12
N THR A 461 -21.29 11.51 -9.42
CA THR A 461 -21.19 12.59 -10.40
C THR A 461 -22.11 13.76 -10.03
N TYR A 462 -23.35 13.48 -9.72
CA TYR A 462 -24.34 14.52 -9.39
C TYR A 462 -24.12 15.10 -8.00
N LEU A 463 -23.57 14.34 -7.07
CA LEU A 463 -23.12 14.89 -5.80
C LEU A 463 -21.99 15.92 -5.99
N ARG A 464 -21.03 15.64 -6.87
CA ARG A 464 -19.98 16.61 -7.24
C ARG A 464 -20.53 17.85 -7.92
N LEU A 465 -21.47 17.68 -8.84
CA LEU A 465 -22.12 18.76 -9.57
C LEU A 465 -22.99 19.64 -8.65
N LYS A 466 -23.40 19.13 -7.49
CA LYS A 466 -24.21 19.87 -6.51
C LYS A 466 -23.51 21.09 -5.89
N SER A 467 -22.24 21.32 -6.18
CA SER A 467 -21.54 22.58 -5.90
C SER A 467 -21.87 23.71 -6.88
N LYS A 468 -22.51 23.39 -8.02
CA LYS A 468 -22.88 24.38 -9.06
C LYS A 468 -24.33 24.81 -8.93
N PRO A 469 -24.65 26.12 -9.16
CA PRO A 469 -25.99 26.68 -9.00
C PRO A 469 -27.10 25.95 -9.76
N GLU A 470 -26.82 25.48 -10.98
CA GLU A 470 -27.77 24.74 -11.81
C GLU A 470 -28.25 23.43 -11.18
N TYR A 471 -27.43 22.81 -10.31
CA TYR A 471 -27.78 21.54 -9.64
C TYR A 471 -28.29 21.75 -8.22
N PHE A 472 -27.69 22.62 -7.41
CA PHE A 472 -28.20 22.79 -6.05
C PHE A 472 -29.48 23.62 -5.96
N ARG A 473 -29.84 24.41 -7.02
CA ARG A 473 -31.11 25.14 -7.16
C ARG A 473 -32.13 24.39 -8.02
N ASP A 474 -31.78 23.21 -8.50
CA ASP A 474 -32.69 22.37 -9.29
C ASP A 474 -33.95 22.03 -8.48
N SER A 475 -35.09 21.92 -9.15
CA SER A 475 -36.41 21.65 -8.53
C SER A 475 -36.45 20.36 -7.69
N VAL A 476 -35.62 19.35 -8.03
CA VAL A 476 -35.51 18.10 -7.26
C VAL A 476 -34.51 18.16 -6.10
N SER A 477 -33.69 19.21 -6.05
CA SER A 477 -32.72 19.40 -4.95
C SER A 477 -33.37 20.15 -3.79
N ARG A 478 -33.41 19.53 -2.60
CA ARG A 478 -34.12 20.04 -1.42
C ARG A 478 -33.18 20.60 -0.34
N ASN A 479 -31.90 20.24 -0.35
CA ASN A 479 -30.94 20.54 0.70
C ASN A 479 -29.89 21.60 0.30
N GLY A 480 -30.09 22.28 -0.85
CA GLY A 480 -29.21 23.36 -1.30
C GLY A 480 -27.79 22.95 -1.66
N TYR A 481 -26.85 23.86 -1.51
CA TYR A 481 -25.43 23.70 -1.83
C TYR A 481 -24.77 22.56 -1.05
N ALA A 482 -23.89 21.82 -1.73
CA ALA A 482 -23.03 20.82 -1.12
C ALA A 482 -21.61 20.84 -1.75
N ASN A 483 -20.58 20.69 -0.92
CA ASN A 483 -19.23 20.41 -1.42
C ASN A 483 -19.11 18.91 -1.71
N GLY A 484 -19.77 18.47 -2.79
CA GLY A 484 -19.83 17.05 -3.15
C GLY A 484 -18.48 16.43 -3.47
N ARG A 485 -17.51 17.22 -3.95
CA ARG A 485 -16.16 16.73 -4.21
C ARG A 485 -15.51 16.21 -2.94
N GLN A 486 -15.59 16.94 -1.83
CA GLN A 486 -15.04 16.48 -0.56
C GLN A 486 -15.66 15.16 -0.10
N ALA A 487 -16.98 15.01 -0.25
CA ALA A 487 -17.67 13.78 0.17
C ALA A 487 -17.34 12.56 -0.72
N THR A 488 -17.22 12.77 -2.03
CA THR A 488 -16.83 11.68 -2.94
C THR A 488 -15.37 11.25 -2.74
N ASP A 489 -14.47 12.21 -2.53
CA ASP A 489 -13.07 11.93 -2.21
C ASP A 489 -12.94 11.22 -0.84
N PHE A 490 -13.80 11.54 0.13
CA PHE A 490 -13.88 10.86 1.42
C PHE A 490 -14.22 9.36 1.26
N VAL A 491 -15.23 9.03 0.46
CA VAL A 491 -15.61 7.64 0.17
C VAL A 491 -14.45 6.88 -0.49
N ARG A 492 -13.86 7.44 -1.54
CA ARG A 492 -12.72 6.82 -2.25
C ARG A 492 -11.52 6.56 -1.35
N LYS A 493 -11.15 7.54 -0.51
CA LYS A 493 -10.03 7.41 0.44
C LYS A 493 -10.25 6.27 1.45
N ILE A 494 -11.48 6.12 1.95
CA ILE A 494 -11.81 5.05 2.88
C ILE A 494 -11.69 3.68 2.22
N GLU A 495 -12.21 3.53 1.02
CA GLU A 495 -12.16 2.26 0.30
C GLU A 495 -10.74 1.87 -0.10
N THR A 496 -9.97 2.84 -0.64
CA THR A 496 -8.57 2.61 -1.01
C THR A 496 -7.76 2.18 0.21
N ARG A 497 -7.91 2.90 1.34
CA ARG A 497 -7.23 2.53 2.59
C ARG A 497 -7.70 1.18 3.14
N SER A 498 -8.98 0.85 3.03
CA SER A 498 -9.50 -0.46 3.43
C SER A 498 -8.89 -1.60 2.61
N ARG A 499 -8.65 -1.39 1.30
CA ARG A 499 -7.92 -2.35 0.45
C ARG A 499 -6.47 -2.53 0.93
N HIS A 500 -5.76 -1.43 1.21
CA HIS A 500 -4.40 -1.51 1.77
C HIS A 500 -4.37 -2.24 3.11
N TYR A 501 -5.34 -2.00 3.98
CA TYR A 501 -5.43 -2.72 5.25
C TYR A 501 -5.63 -4.21 5.04
N ARG A 502 -6.47 -4.64 4.10
CA ARG A 502 -6.60 -6.06 3.74
C ARG A 502 -5.27 -6.65 3.28
N ASN A 503 -4.61 -5.98 2.35
CA ASN A 503 -3.33 -6.43 1.81
C ASN A 503 -2.22 -6.60 2.86
N LEU A 504 -2.25 -5.78 3.92
CA LEU A 504 -1.17 -5.70 4.92
C LEU A 504 -1.48 -6.42 6.23
N THR A 505 -2.71 -6.96 6.42
CA THR A 505 -3.14 -7.60 7.68
C THR A 505 -3.65 -9.03 7.52
N GLU A 506 -3.50 -9.62 6.35
CA GLU A 506 -3.84 -11.04 6.08
C GLU A 506 -2.73 -12.03 6.39
#